data_77bc01f7b18dc1f9659e137727fab656
#
_entry.id   77bc01f7b18dc1f9659e137727fab656
#
_cell.length_a   1.000
_cell.length_b   1.000
_cell.length_c   1.000
_cell.angle_alpha   90.00
_cell.angle_beta   90.00
_cell.angle_gamma   90.00
#
_symmetry.space_group_name_H-M   'P 1'
#
loop_
_entity.id
_entity.type
_entity.pdbx_description
1 polymer ?
#
loop_
_entity_poly.entity_id
_entity_poly.type
_entity_poly.pdbx_seq_one_letter_code
_entity_poly.pdbx_strand_id
1 'polypeptide(L)'
;MTSMELQPVDKAEMPRHDAIEHAADQESGGYAGKKDVEGATTDERVTAKAWLCVFLLSLSFGVPFWNTPTSSNLGPTLMGRWGNSSLSAWIVPGITTAASVTILLFGANSDLFGRRPFLIFSNLINAVAYIVLATSKSSTQFIAGTVLNGCGSGTAGVALIACPELLPNKYRHIGVVLADGFVYIMIIIGPVVARAAIIHDDNRWTYIYWAGFIISSIALLGIGFLYYPPKHPRGVPWRDALRGLDWVGAALFTPGCVMVLVGIVYTTYLDASDKRVIITLALGFSFIIAFGLWEHFSEVKYPLCPTPVFESHYGREFTAPFCLSFIVVGFFYGLSVIFPTLLNDFYIDATTSDSEQMALSLASSLGLPFGAMLLLAFGHKIGHWRWQLIGSVFSLVLWGSLMALVTPTNKALMIALVVLGQISYGVAAYLGVTFTQLGVPQTYLGISGGLAGLARYGGGAVASASYSSAIGNGIKTKGGEITAAALAAGLPQSSASLIMPAVIANGPSGIAKIPGVTDAVSSAVAAAYKTAAAFGLRNAALASLAFGVVGIGLAIACEDITPKMTDKIEVFLENDALAEKNTYH
;
A
#
# COMPACT_ATOMS: atom_id res chain seq x y z
N MET A 1 14.09 -57.85 44.12
CA MET A 1 15.03 -56.91 43.48
C MET A 1 15.04 -57.26 42.01
N THR A 2 14.19 -56.63 41.25
CA THR A 2 14.06 -56.83 39.82
C THR A 2 14.10 -55.44 39.18
N SER A 3 15.19 -55.19 38.51
CA SER A 3 15.49 -53.95 37.78
C SER A 3 14.56 -53.83 36.58
N MET A 4 13.82 -52.78 36.53
CA MET A 4 12.96 -52.42 35.40
C MET A 4 13.79 -51.54 34.45
N GLU A 5 14.23 -52.12 33.33
CA GLU A 5 14.86 -51.41 32.22
C GLU A 5 13.85 -50.54 31.51
N LEU A 6 14.14 -49.25 31.46
CA LEU A 6 13.43 -48.29 30.60
C LEU A 6 13.90 -48.46 29.14
N GLN A 7 13.02 -48.91 28.27
CA GLN A 7 13.28 -48.89 26.82
C GLN A 7 13.23 -47.45 26.30
N PRO A 8 14.10 -47.07 25.36
CA PRO A 8 14.04 -45.75 24.71
C PRO A 8 12.83 -45.67 23.80
N VAL A 9 12.04 -44.61 23.96
CA VAL A 9 10.94 -44.27 23.06
C VAL A 9 11.53 -43.82 21.73
N ASP A 10 11.25 -44.62 20.71
CA ASP A 10 11.57 -44.34 19.32
C ASP A 10 10.92 -43.02 18.92
N LYS A 11 11.71 -42.03 18.49
CA LYS A 11 11.22 -40.78 17.88
C LYS A 11 10.74 -41.14 16.47
N ALA A 12 9.52 -41.63 16.38
CA ALA A 12 8.84 -41.71 15.09
C ALA A 12 8.67 -40.31 14.52
N GLU A 13 9.33 -40.03 13.40
CA GLU A 13 9.13 -38.87 12.54
C GLU A 13 7.67 -38.84 12.10
N MET A 14 6.86 -37.98 12.73
CA MET A 14 5.58 -37.61 12.12
C MET A 14 5.86 -36.65 10.95
N PRO A 15 5.34 -36.90 9.75
CA PRO A 15 5.43 -35.95 8.65
C PRO A 15 4.75 -34.65 9.07
N ARG A 16 5.44 -33.50 8.88
CA ARG A 16 4.92 -32.16 9.21
C ARG A 16 3.55 -31.85 8.56
N HIS A 17 3.19 -32.54 7.50
CA HIS A 17 1.90 -32.42 6.81
C HIS A 17 0.71 -32.87 7.67
N ASP A 18 0.86 -33.99 8.40
CA ASP A 18 -0.23 -34.54 9.20
C ASP A 18 -0.54 -33.72 10.46
N ALA A 19 0.46 -33.01 11.00
CA ALA A 19 0.26 -32.15 12.18
C ALA A 19 -0.59 -30.91 11.89
N ILE A 20 -0.60 -30.42 10.66
CA ILE A 20 -1.42 -29.26 10.23
C ILE A 20 -2.81 -29.71 9.87
N GLU A 21 -2.96 -30.84 9.17
CA GLU A 21 -4.27 -31.45 8.94
C GLU A 21 -4.93 -31.86 10.27
N HIS A 22 -4.20 -32.45 11.19
CA HIS A 22 -4.73 -32.76 12.53
C HIS A 22 -5.03 -31.52 13.38
N ALA A 23 -4.30 -30.42 13.26
CA ALA A 23 -4.65 -29.15 13.92
C ALA A 23 -5.86 -28.50 13.25
N ALA A 24 -5.93 -28.50 11.92
CA ALA A 24 -7.06 -28.01 11.16
C ALA A 24 -8.29 -28.93 11.33
N ASP A 25 -8.12 -30.25 11.38
CA ASP A 25 -9.19 -31.20 11.62
C ASP A 25 -9.63 -31.23 13.10
N GLN A 26 -8.75 -30.99 14.06
CA GLN A 26 -9.16 -30.80 15.46
C GLN A 26 -9.90 -29.48 15.66
N GLU A 27 -9.50 -28.38 14.99
CA GLU A 27 -10.29 -27.14 14.98
C GLU A 27 -11.57 -27.27 14.15
N SER A 28 -11.57 -27.95 12.99
CA SER A 28 -12.77 -28.20 12.20
C SER A 28 -13.66 -29.30 12.79
N GLY A 29 -13.11 -30.32 13.38
CA GLY A 29 -13.85 -31.41 14.04
C GLY A 29 -14.43 -31.03 15.40
N GLY A 30 -13.86 -30.01 16.08
CA GLY A 30 -14.44 -29.43 17.30
C GLY A 30 -15.63 -28.50 17.01
N TYR A 31 -15.71 -27.95 15.81
CA TYR A 31 -16.79 -27.04 15.40
C TYR A 31 -17.95 -27.75 14.67
N ALA A 32 -17.76 -28.96 14.17
CA ALA A 32 -18.82 -29.78 13.63
C ALA A 32 -19.44 -30.71 14.70
N GLY A 33 -19.73 -30.19 15.88
CA GLY A 33 -20.61 -30.81 16.83
C GLY A 33 -22.00 -30.91 16.21
N LYS A 34 -22.55 -32.14 16.10
CA LYS A 34 -23.84 -32.51 15.54
C LYS A 34 -25.07 -31.69 15.99
N LYS A 35 -24.89 -30.55 16.69
CA LYS A 35 -25.96 -29.64 17.11
C LYS A 35 -26.09 -28.40 16.22
N ASP A 36 -25.11 -28.09 15.36
CA ASP A 36 -25.14 -26.84 14.55
C ASP A 36 -25.87 -27.00 13.21
N VAL A 37 -26.36 -28.21 12.87
CA VAL A 37 -27.04 -28.49 11.59
C VAL A 37 -28.54 -28.23 11.63
N GLU A 38 -29.16 -28.12 12.81
CA GLU A 38 -30.64 -28.00 12.92
C GLU A 38 -31.14 -26.64 13.47
N GLY A 39 -30.28 -25.61 13.64
CA GLY A 39 -30.69 -24.33 14.27
C GLY A 39 -30.23 -23.04 13.62
N ALA A 40 -29.43 -23.05 12.58
CA ALA A 40 -28.74 -21.84 12.07
C ALA A 40 -29.49 -21.19 10.90
N THR A 41 -30.75 -20.77 11.10
CA THR A 41 -31.38 -19.71 10.30
C THR A 41 -31.69 -18.48 11.15
N THR A 42 -30.83 -18.10 12.05
CA THR A 42 -30.87 -16.77 12.66
C THR A 42 -30.05 -15.85 11.76
N ASP A 43 -30.75 -15.03 10.98
CA ASP A 43 -30.24 -13.88 10.27
C ASP A 43 -29.43 -13.02 11.29
N GLU A 44 -28.11 -13.21 11.37
CA GLU A 44 -27.25 -12.50 12.32
C GLU A 44 -27.18 -11.05 11.88
N ARG A 45 -28.01 -10.22 12.49
CA ARG A 45 -28.07 -8.78 12.18
C ARG A 45 -26.91 -8.06 12.85
N VAL A 46 -26.16 -7.31 12.04
CA VAL A 46 -25.11 -6.40 12.52
C VAL A 46 -25.76 -5.29 13.34
N THR A 47 -25.30 -5.09 14.56
CA THR A 47 -25.87 -4.08 15.49
C THR A 47 -25.51 -2.65 15.03
N ALA A 48 -26.30 -1.65 15.44
CA ALA A 48 -26.01 -0.23 15.17
C ALA A 48 -24.65 0.18 15.76
N LYS A 49 -24.25 -0.41 16.88
CA LYS A 49 -22.96 -0.17 17.52
C LYS A 49 -21.81 -0.73 16.71
N ALA A 50 -21.97 -1.93 16.14
CA ALA A 50 -20.98 -2.51 15.23
C ALA A 50 -20.79 -1.62 14.00
N TRP A 51 -21.87 -1.08 13.41
CA TRP A 51 -21.78 -0.12 12.30
C TRP A 51 -21.05 1.18 12.69
N LEU A 52 -21.29 1.70 13.89
CA LEU A 52 -20.54 2.85 14.40
C LEU A 52 -19.05 2.53 14.57
N CYS A 53 -18.72 1.33 15.05
CA CYS A 53 -17.32 0.88 15.13
C CYS A 53 -16.68 0.72 13.75
N VAL A 54 -17.41 0.18 12.76
CA VAL A 54 -16.94 0.11 11.36
C VAL A 54 -16.61 1.52 10.83
N PHE A 55 -17.47 2.50 11.08
CA PHE A 55 -17.22 3.90 10.72
C PHE A 55 -15.97 4.47 11.40
N LEU A 56 -15.78 4.24 12.71
CA LEU A 56 -14.59 4.71 13.45
C LEU A 56 -13.31 4.00 13.01
N LEU A 57 -13.36 2.71 12.66
CA LEU A 57 -12.25 1.96 12.12
C LEU A 57 -11.85 2.48 10.73
N SER A 58 -12.83 2.77 9.88
CA SER A 58 -12.60 3.40 8.58
C SER A 58 -11.97 4.79 8.73
N LEU A 59 -12.47 5.61 9.67
CA LEU A 59 -11.89 6.92 9.99
C LEU A 59 -10.44 6.77 10.45
N SER A 60 -10.16 5.87 11.39
CA SER A 60 -8.82 5.59 11.92
C SER A 60 -7.84 5.17 10.82
N PHE A 61 -8.29 4.39 9.86
CA PHE A 61 -7.47 3.98 8.72
C PHE A 61 -7.30 5.10 7.69
N GLY A 62 -8.33 5.91 7.46
CA GLY A 62 -8.30 6.98 6.46
C GLY A 62 -7.44 8.18 6.86
N VAL A 63 -7.43 8.55 8.15
CA VAL A 63 -6.75 9.77 8.64
C VAL A 63 -5.27 9.85 8.25
N PRO A 64 -4.45 8.79 8.38
CA PRO A 64 -3.05 8.85 7.95
C PRO A 64 -2.87 9.19 6.47
N PHE A 65 -3.82 8.77 5.62
CA PHE A 65 -3.79 9.06 4.18
C PHE A 65 -4.07 10.52 3.83
N TRP A 66 -4.47 11.34 4.79
CA TRP A 66 -4.51 12.80 4.62
C TRP A 66 -3.12 13.38 4.34
N ASN A 67 -2.09 12.85 4.99
CA ASN A 67 -0.72 13.35 4.86
C ASN A 67 -0.10 13.09 3.48
N THR A 68 -0.29 11.90 2.90
CA THR A 68 0.40 11.53 1.66
C THR A 68 0.11 12.49 0.51
N PRO A 69 -1.15 12.74 0.09
CA PRO A 69 -1.44 13.66 -1.00
C PRO A 69 -1.20 15.12 -0.65
N THR A 70 -1.38 15.51 0.62
CA THR A 70 -1.10 16.89 1.03
C THR A 70 0.39 17.18 1.03
N SER A 71 1.21 16.32 1.65
CA SER A 71 2.65 16.52 1.74
C SER A 71 3.38 16.33 0.41
N SER A 72 2.90 15.46 -0.49
CA SER A 72 3.47 15.33 -1.83
C SER A 72 3.28 16.60 -2.67
N ASN A 73 2.18 17.33 -2.49
CA ASN A 73 1.91 18.58 -3.19
C ASN A 73 2.58 19.79 -2.53
N LEU A 74 2.56 19.88 -1.19
CA LEU A 74 3.13 20.99 -0.42
C LEU A 74 4.66 20.90 -0.30
N GLY A 75 5.17 19.69 -0.14
CA GLY A 75 6.54 19.44 0.26
C GLY A 75 7.61 20.06 -0.64
N PRO A 76 7.55 19.92 -1.98
CA PRO A 76 8.52 20.56 -2.87
C PRO A 76 8.60 22.07 -2.67
N THR A 77 7.46 22.74 -2.50
CA THR A 77 7.39 24.20 -2.27
C THR A 77 7.98 24.57 -0.92
N LEU A 78 7.60 23.87 0.16
CA LEU A 78 8.10 24.14 1.51
C LEU A 78 9.60 23.86 1.63
N MET A 79 10.07 22.74 1.08
CA MET A 79 11.51 22.40 1.10
C MET A 79 12.35 23.34 0.26
N GLY A 80 11.79 23.85 -0.85
CA GLY A 80 12.42 24.93 -1.62
C GLY A 80 12.59 26.21 -0.81
N ARG A 81 11.58 26.58 -0.01
CA ARG A 81 11.64 27.73 0.92
C ARG A 81 12.70 27.53 2.02
N TRP A 82 12.88 26.30 2.50
CA TRP A 82 13.88 25.94 3.52
C TRP A 82 15.27 25.63 2.94
N GLY A 83 15.47 25.78 1.62
CA GLY A 83 16.76 25.63 0.94
C GLY A 83 17.23 24.19 0.71
N ASN A 84 16.36 23.18 0.85
CA ASN A 84 16.68 21.75 0.73
C ASN A 84 15.71 21.00 -0.20
N SER A 85 15.54 21.47 -1.43
CA SER A 85 14.59 20.91 -2.41
C SER A 85 14.78 19.41 -2.68
N SER A 86 16.03 18.91 -2.61
CA SER A 86 16.35 17.50 -2.84
C SER A 86 15.70 16.53 -1.84
N LEU A 87 15.37 16.99 -0.64
CA LEU A 87 14.72 16.18 0.37
C LEU A 87 13.24 15.89 0.05
N SER A 88 12.63 16.61 -0.89
CA SER A 88 11.24 16.36 -1.31
C SER A 88 11.04 14.96 -1.86
N ALA A 89 12.06 14.35 -2.47
CA ALA A 89 12.05 12.99 -2.98
C ALA A 89 11.81 11.93 -1.88
N TRP A 90 12.02 12.28 -0.60
CA TRP A 90 11.87 11.37 0.54
C TRP A 90 10.51 11.42 1.22
N ILE A 91 9.61 12.33 0.83
CA ILE A 91 8.30 12.51 1.47
C ILE A 91 7.48 11.21 1.36
N VAL A 92 7.14 10.81 0.15
CA VAL A 92 6.31 9.61 -0.08
C VAL A 92 7.05 8.32 0.29
N PRO A 93 8.32 8.10 -0.14
CA PRO A 93 9.06 6.91 0.26
C PRO A 93 9.27 6.79 1.77
N GLY A 94 9.46 7.87 2.49
CA GLY A 94 9.56 7.86 3.95
C GLY A 94 8.29 7.33 4.61
N ILE A 95 7.13 7.79 4.16
CA ILE A 95 5.83 7.30 4.64
C ILE A 95 5.67 5.80 4.33
N THR A 96 5.87 5.41 3.06
CA THR A 96 5.61 4.02 2.62
C THR A 96 6.57 3.01 3.23
N THR A 97 7.85 3.38 3.42
CA THR A 97 8.84 2.53 4.08
C THR A 97 8.46 2.29 5.54
N ALA A 98 8.16 3.36 6.28
CA ALA A 98 7.75 3.23 7.68
C ALA A 98 6.45 2.42 7.82
N ALA A 99 5.48 2.65 6.92
CA ALA A 99 4.23 1.91 6.91
C ALA A 99 4.42 0.41 6.57
N SER A 100 5.32 0.07 5.64
CA SER A 100 5.63 -1.33 5.28
C SER A 100 6.15 -2.14 6.46
N VAL A 101 7.04 -1.55 7.26
CA VAL A 101 7.60 -2.19 8.44
C VAL A 101 6.54 -2.37 9.53
N THR A 102 5.83 -1.29 9.85
CA THR A 102 4.92 -1.30 11.00
C THR A 102 3.66 -2.12 10.74
N ILE A 103 3.18 -2.21 9.51
CA ILE A 103 1.98 -3.01 9.21
C ILE A 103 2.24 -4.50 9.37
N LEU A 104 3.41 -5.02 9.00
CA LEU A 104 3.75 -6.42 9.23
C LEU A 104 3.94 -6.71 10.72
N LEU A 105 4.77 -5.90 11.40
CA LEU A 105 5.06 -6.09 12.82
C LEU A 105 3.79 -6.03 13.68
N PHE A 106 2.98 -5.02 13.48
CA PHE A 106 1.79 -4.82 14.31
C PHE A 106 0.57 -5.63 13.82
N GLY A 107 0.48 -5.91 12.51
CA GLY A 107 -0.51 -6.82 11.97
C GLY A 107 -0.39 -8.22 12.58
N ALA A 108 0.79 -8.83 12.48
CA ALA A 108 1.07 -10.14 13.05
C ALA A 108 0.84 -10.18 14.57
N ASN A 109 1.35 -9.18 15.29
CA ASN A 109 1.22 -9.12 16.75
C ASN A 109 -0.21 -8.79 17.21
N SER A 110 -1.06 -8.24 16.34
CA SER A 110 -2.45 -7.96 16.68
C SER A 110 -3.29 -9.22 16.91
N ASP A 111 -2.85 -10.37 16.39
CA ASP A 111 -3.47 -11.67 16.67
C ASP A 111 -3.21 -12.16 18.11
N LEU A 112 -2.12 -11.70 18.75
CA LEU A 112 -1.74 -12.07 20.11
C LEU A 112 -2.33 -11.11 21.16
N PHE A 113 -2.19 -9.82 20.91
CA PHE A 113 -2.53 -8.76 21.88
C PHE A 113 -3.91 -8.14 21.67
N GLY A 114 -4.62 -8.55 20.61
CA GLY A 114 -5.88 -7.95 20.18
C GLY A 114 -5.67 -6.71 19.31
N ARG A 115 -6.72 -6.30 18.61
CA ARG A 115 -6.69 -5.20 17.61
C ARG A 115 -6.65 -3.81 18.27
N ARG A 116 -7.37 -3.64 19.38
CA ARG A 116 -7.64 -2.35 20.03
C ARG A 116 -6.38 -1.58 20.45
N PRO A 117 -5.37 -2.16 21.14
CA PRO A 117 -4.19 -1.41 21.58
C PRO A 117 -3.39 -0.84 20.42
N PHE A 118 -3.30 -1.58 19.29
CA PHE A 118 -2.60 -1.11 18.11
C PHE A 118 -3.33 0.04 17.41
N LEU A 119 -4.65 0.01 17.36
CA LEU A 119 -5.46 1.09 16.79
C LEU A 119 -5.40 2.37 17.65
N ILE A 120 -5.40 2.25 18.97
CA ILE A 120 -5.19 3.37 19.89
C ILE A 120 -3.79 3.96 19.68
N PHE A 121 -2.75 3.12 19.64
CA PHE A 121 -1.37 3.52 19.40
C PHE A 121 -1.20 4.20 18.03
N SER A 122 -1.80 3.67 16.97
CA SER A 122 -1.82 4.26 15.64
C SER A 122 -2.33 5.69 15.64
N ASN A 123 -3.52 5.91 16.20
CA ASN A 123 -4.13 7.24 16.22
C ASN A 123 -3.35 8.23 17.09
N LEU A 124 -2.75 7.75 18.19
CA LEU A 124 -1.87 8.57 19.04
C LEU A 124 -0.62 9.01 18.27
N ILE A 125 0.07 8.07 17.60
CA ILE A 125 1.27 8.40 16.79
C ILE A 125 0.89 9.34 15.65
N ASN A 126 -0.23 9.14 14.97
CA ASN A 126 -0.69 10.04 13.92
C ASN A 126 -0.99 11.44 14.44
N ALA A 127 -1.62 11.57 15.61
CA ALA A 127 -1.85 12.86 16.24
C ALA A 127 -0.52 13.59 16.54
N VAL A 128 0.47 12.88 17.10
CA VAL A 128 1.82 13.44 17.33
C VAL A 128 2.50 13.81 16.01
N ALA A 129 2.42 12.98 14.98
CA ALA A 129 2.97 13.24 13.66
C ALA A 129 2.40 14.53 13.05
N TYR A 130 1.09 14.72 13.14
CA TYR A 130 0.44 15.93 12.65
C TYR A 130 0.83 17.19 13.44
N ILE A 131 1.08 17.11 14.74
CA ILE A 131 1.66 18.22 15.51
C ILE A 131 3.07 18.54 14.99
N VAL A 132 3.92 17.54 14.79
CA VAL A 132 5.28 17.73 14.27
C VAL A 132 5.25 18.37 12.88
N LEU A 133 4.34 17.94 12.01
CA LEU A 133 4.14 18.51 10.67
C LEU A 133 3.62 19.96 10.75
N ALA A 134 2.59 20.22 11.54
CA ALA A 134 2.00 21.56 11.68
C ALA A 134 2.97 22.60 12.26
N THR A 135 3.90 22.16 13.10
CA THR A 135 4.91 23.03 13.75
C THR A 135 6.25 23.02 13.05
N SER A 136 6.38 22.37 11.87
CA SER A 136 7.68 22.23 11.20
C SER A 136 8.23 23.57 10.70
N LYS A 137 9.54 23.76 10.94
CA LYS A 137 10.32 24.94 10.53
C LYS A 137 11.53 24.57 9.68
N SER A 138 11.74 23.29 9.41
CA SER A 138 12.86 22.77 8.62
C SER A 138 12.45 21.54 7.82
N SER A 139 13.14 21.30 6.70
CA SER A 139 12.94 20.12 5.86
C SER A 139 13.11 18.81 6.64
N THR A 140 14.09 18.75 7.53
CA THR A 140 14.37 17.56 8.34
C THR A 140 13.22 17.27 9.33
N GLN A 141 12.70 18.30 10.00
CA GLN A 141 11.54 18.14 10.90
C GLN A 141 10.31 17.68 10.14
N PHE A 142 10.07 18.24 8.95
CA PHE A 142 8.95 17.85 8.10
C PHE A 142 9.06 16.37 7.67
N ILE A 143 10.24 15.91 7.21
CA ILE A 143 10.48 14.50 6.89
C ILE A 143 10.29 13.61 8.12
N ALA A 144 10.79 14.01 9.29
CA ALA A 144 10.57 13.24 10.51
C ALA A 144 9.07 13.09 10.84
N GLY A 145 8.28 14.16 10.66
CA GLY A 145 6.83 14.12 10.80
C GLY A 145 6.15 13.19 9.79
N THR A 146 6.59 13.17 8.53
CA THR A 146 6.05 12.26 7.51
C THR A 146 6.39 10.80 7.80
N VAL A 147 7.61 10.49 8.24
CA VAL A 147 8.02 9.13 8.64
C VAL A 147 7.21 8.66 9.86
N LEU A 148 7.03 9.52 10.85
CA LEU A 148 6.22 9.20 12.04
C LEU A 148 4.76 8.93 11.66
N ASN A 149 4.19 9.72 10.73
CA ASN A 149 2.86 9.45 10.18
C ASN A 149 2.83 8.11 9.41
N GLY A 150 3.90 7.74 8.71
CA GLY A 150 4.05 6.44 8.07
C GLY A 150 3.98 5.29 9.08
N CYS A 151 4.63 5.40 10.24
CA CYS A 151 4.52 4.42 11.32
C CYS A 151 3.07 4.30 11.82
N GLY A 152 2.38 5.41 11.99
CA GLY A 152 0.97 5.43 12.36
C GLY A 152 0.08 4.83 11.27
N SER A 153 0.36 5.12 9.97
CA SER A 153 -0.38 4.61 8.83
C SER A 153 -0.29 3.08 8.71
N GLY A 154 0.91 2.51 8.82
CA GLY A 154 1.08 1.06 8.79
C GLY A 154 0.36 0.38 9.96
N THR A 155 0.47 0.94 11.18
CA THR A 155 -0.26 0.41 12.34
C THR A 155 -1.77 0.53 12.17
N ALA A 156 -2.27 1.61 11.54
CA ALA A 156 -3.69 1.78 11.21
C ALA A 156 -4.22 0.68 10.27
N GLY A 157 -3.33 0.03 9.51
CA GLY A 157 -3.67 -1.11 8.66
C GLY A 157 -4.33 -2.28 9.40
N VAL A 158 -4.19 -2.37 10.71
CA VAL A 158 -4.96 -3.31 11.56
C VAL A 158 -6.47 -3.10 11.40
N ALA A 159 -6.93 -1.90 11.04
CA ALA A 159 -8.35 -1.64 10.77
C ALA A 159 -8.88 -2.36 9.53
N LEU A 160 -8.01 -2.63 8.53
CA LEU A 160 -8.38 -3.46 7.35
C LEU A 160 -8.73 -4.90 7.73
N ILE A 161 -8.25 -5.35 8.87
CA ILE A 161 -8.54 -6.67 9.43
C ILE A 161 -9.76 -6.58 10.35
N ALA A 162 -9.74 -5.63 11.28
CA ALA A 162 -10.75 -5.46 12.31
C ALA A 162 -12.14 -5.08 11.74
N CYS A 163 -12.20 -4.33 10.64
CA CYS A 163 -13.45 -3.89 10.05
C CYS A 163 -14.24 -5.05 9.42
N PRO A 164 -13.64 -5.91 8.55
CA PRO A 164 -14.34 -7.08 8.02
C PRO A 164 -14.71 -8.15 9.07
N GLU A 165 -13.97 -8.24 10.20
CA GLU A 165 -14.27 -9.18 11.29
C GLU A 165 -15.64 -8.91 11.96
N LEU A 166 -16.11 -7.66 11.92
CA LEU A 166 -17.40 -7.26 12.48
C LEU A 166 -18.59 -7.54 11.55
N LEU A 167 -18.35 -8.04 10.34
CA LEU A 167 -19.35 -8.30 9.32
C LEU A 167 -19.39 -9.79 8.95
N PRO A 168 -20.55 -10.33 8.48
CA PRO A 168 -20.62 -11.69 7.96
C PRO A 168 -19.59 -11.95 6.86
N ASN A 169 -19.03 -13.16 6.83
CA ASN A 169 -17.99 -13.54 5.87
C ASN A 169 -18.39 -13.33 4.40
N LYS A 170 -19.70 -13.54 4.07
CA LYS A 170 -20.23 -13.24 2.72
C LYS A 170 -20.09 -11.76 2.32
N TYR A 171 -19.98 -10.85 3.30
CA TYR A 171 -19.80 -9.41 3.08
C TYR A 171 -18.38 -8.93 3.40
N ARG A 172 -17.41 -9.85 3.51
CA ARG A 172 -16.03 -9.50 3.86
C ARG A 172 -15.42 -8.50 2.89
N HIS A 173 -15.66 -8.65 1.60
CA HIS A 173 -15.25 -7.68 0.57
C HIS A 173 -15.84 -6.28 0.82
N ILE A 174 -17.08 -6.19 1.31
CA ILE A 174 -17.71 -4.92 1.68
C ILE A 174 -16.99 -4.31 2.89
N GLY A 175 -16.65 -5.12 3.89
CA GLY A 175 -15.89 -4.68 5.06
C GLY A 175 -14.53 -4.08 4.69
N VAL A 176 -13.82 -4.69 3.75
CA VAL A 176 -12.53 -4.19 3.25
C VAL A 176 -12.71 -2.86 2.50
N VAL A 177 -13.73 -2.75 1.65
CA VAL A 177 -14.05 -1.49 0.94
C VAL A 177 -14.44 -0.38 1.91
N LEU A 178 -15.25 -0.71 2.93
CA LEU A 178 -15.66 0.26 3.95
C LEU A 178 -14.50 0.72 4.82
N ALA A 179 -13.54 -0.15 5.10
CA ALA A 179 -12.32 0.25 5.81
C ALA A 179 -11.55 1.36 5.07
N ASP A 180 -11.51 1.30 3.72
CA ASP A 180 -10.89 2.34 2.89
C ASP A 180 -11.82 3.57 2.63
N GLY A 181 -13.04 3.58 3.17
CA GLY A 181 -14.04 4.62 2.86
C GLY A 181 -13.54 6.05 3.07
N PHE A 182 -12.89 6.34 4.19
CA PHE A 182 -12.30 7.65 4.44
C PHE A 182 -11.02 7.90 3.66
N VAL A 183 -10.29 6.87 3.25
CA VAL A 183 -9.10 7.03 2.38
C VAL A 183 -9.49 7.72 1.07
N TYR A 184 -10.64 7.37 0.48
CA TYR A 184 -11.12 8.01 -0.77
C TYR A 184 -11.35 9.50 -0.60
N ILE A 185 -11.98 9.91 0.50
CA ILE A 185 -12.23 11.32 0.81
C ILE A 185 -10.89 12.05 0.94
N MET A 186 -9.94 11.48 1.68
CA MET A 186 -8.63 12.10 1.93
C MET A 186 -7.79 12.22 0.65
N ILE A 187 -7.79 11.22 -0.21
CA ILE A 187 -7.04 11.24 -1.48
C ILE A 187 -7.64 12.25 -2.47
N ILE A 188 -8.95 12.44 -2.49
CA ILE A 188 -9.61 13.38 -3.39
C ILE A 188 -9.45 14.82 -2.91
N ILE A 189 -9.70 15.09 -1.62
CA ILE A 189 -9.70 16.44 -1.06
C ILE A 189 -8.27 16.93 -0.80
N GLY A 190 -7.34 16.05 -0.41
CA GLY A 190 -5.98 16.41 0.01
C GLY A 190 -5.22 17.30 -0.99
N PRO A 191 -5.08 16.91 -2.26
CA PRO A 191 -4.38 17.72 -3.27
C PRO A 191 -5.01 19.09 -3.47
N VAL A 192 -6.36 19.17 -3.47
CA VAL A 192 -7.11 20.41 -3.66
C VAL A 192 -6.85 21.39 -2.54
N VAL A 193 -6.94 20.92 -1.28
CA VAL A 193 -6.69 21.77 -0.10
C VAL A 193 -5.22 22.18 -0.01
N ALA A 194 -4.28 21.29 -0.36
CA ALA A 194 -2.87 21.60 -0.43
C ALA A 194 -2.57 22.73 -1.42
N ARG A 195 -3.15 22.63 -2.63
CA ARG A 195 -2.99 23.65 -3.66
C ARG A 195 -3.61 24.99 -3.27
N ALA A 196 -4.82 24.97 -2.71
CA ALA A 196 -5.48 26.16 -2.21
C ALA A 196 -4.66 26.88 -1.12
N ALA A 197 -4.01 26.13 -0.23
CA ALA A 197 -3.18 26.70 0.82
C ALA A 197 -1.93 27.39 0.29
N ILE A 198 -1.31 26.89 -0.81
CA ILE A 198 -0.15 27.54 -1.43
C ILE A 198 -0.53 28.86 -2.10
N ILE A 199 -1.71 28.92 -2.74
CA ILE A 199 -2.14 30.08 -3.53
C ILE A 199 -2.52 31.28 -2.65
N HIS A 200 -3.13 31.02 -1.48
CA HIS A 200 -3.81 32.08 -0.72
C HIS A 200 -2.97 32.72 0.41
N ASP A 201 -1.99 32.02 0.99
CA ASP A 201 -1.19 32.57 2.09
C ASP A 201 -0.01 31.68 2.48
N ASP A 202 1.11 32.29 2.88
CA ASP A 202 2.36 31.60 3.17
C ASP A 202 2.32 30.63 4.38
N ASN A 203 1.37 30.81 5.32
CA ASN A 203 1.28 30.01 6.55
C ASN A 203 0.00 29.18 6.67
N ARG A 204 -0.94 29.25 5.74
CA ARG A 204 -2.20 28.49 5.81
C ARG A 204 -2.02 26.98 5.70
N TRP A 205 -0.91 26.52 5.14
CA TRP A 205 -0.60 25.11 5.05
C TRP A 205 -0.56 24.39 6.41
N THR A 206 -0.25 25.10 7.51
CA THR A 206 -0.24 24.52 8.86
C THR A 206 -1.62 24.06 9.30
N TYR A 207 -2.69 24.75 8.90
CA TYR A 207 -4.08 24.38 9.25
C TYR A 207 -4.48 23.01 8.69
N ILE A 208 -3.87 22.58 7.59
CA ILE A 208 -4.10 21.25 7.00
C ILE A 208 -3.67 20.16 7.99
N TYR A 209 -2.51 20.33 8.61
CA TYR A 209 -1.99 19.36 9.57
C TYR A 209 -2.70 19.46 10.93
N TRP A 210 -3.13 20.66 11.35
CA TRP A 210 -3.99 20.81 12.51
C TRP A 210 -5.35 20.12 12.33
N ALA A 211 -5.93 20.15 11.13
CA ALA A 211 -7.14 19.37 10.82
C ALA A 211 -6.88 17.87 10.95
N GLY A 212 -5.74 17.36 10.43
CA GLY A 212 -5.33 15.97 10.61
C GLY A 212 -5.18 15.58 12.08
N PHE A 213 -4.61 16.45 12.93
CA PHE A 213 -4.52 16.25 14.37
C PHE A 213 -5.89 16.13 15.03
N ILE A 214 -6.83 17.01 14.69
CA ILE A 214 -8.20 17.00 15.26
C ILE A 214 -8.90 15.69 14.89
N ILE A 215 -8.85 15.29 13.62
CA ILE A 215 -9.51 14.08 13.14
C ILE A 215 -8.88 12.82 13.78
N SER A 216 -7.53 12.77 13.87
CA SER A 216 -6.84 11.67 14.60
C SER A 216 -7.26 11.59 16.06
N SER A 217 -7.44 12.74 16.72
CA SER A 217 -7.88 12.79 18.12
C SER A 217 -9.32 12.29 18.27
N ILE A 218 -10.21 12.62 17.34
CA ILE A 218 -11.60 12.11 17.32
C ILE A 218 -11.59 10.58 17.14
N ALA A 219 -10.80 10.06 16.20
CA ALA A 219 -10.68 8.62 16.00
C ALA A 219 -10.09 7.90 17.23
N LEU A 220 -9.07 8.50 17.87
CA LEU A 220 -8.46 8.01 19.11
C LEU A 220 -9.50 7.86 20.23
N LEU A 221 -10.26 8.90 20.48
CA LEU A 221 -11.29 8.92 21.53
C LEU A 221 -12.44 7.95 21.17
N GLY A 222 -12.89 7.97 19.92
CA GLY A 222 -13.98 7.09 19.45
C GLY A 222 -13.63 5.60 19.63
N ILE A 223 -12.45 5.18 19.17
CA ILE A 223 -11.97 3.79 19.33
C ILE A 223 -11.74 3.48 20.81
N GLY A 224 -11.17 4.42 21.57
CA GLY A 224 -10.91 4.25 22.99
C GLY A 224 -12.18 4.00 23.82
N PHE A 225 -13.31 4.62 23.47
CA PHE A 225 -14.56 4.50 24.25
C PHE A 225 -15.58 3.52 23.66
N LEU A 226 -15.53 3.20 22.38
CA LEU A 226 -16.58 2.42 21.71
C LEU A 226 -16.13 1.05 21.21
N TYR A 227 -14.87 0.89 20.79
CA TYR A 227 -14.38 -0.34 20.20
C TYR A 227 -13.77 -1.27 21.26
N TYR A 228 -14.50 -2.30 21.65
CA TYR A 228 -14.10 -3.32 22.64
C TYR A 228 -14.22 -4.74 22.05
N PRO A 229 -13.26 -5.16 21.20
CA PRO A 229 -13.17 -6.54 20.74
C PRO A 229 -12.65 -7.45 21.86
N PRO A 230 -12.70 -8.79 21.70
CA PRO A 230 -12.11 -9.74 22.64
C PRO A 230 -10.64 -9.43 22.94
N LYS A 231 -10.26 -9.53 24.22
CA LYS A 231 -8.92 -9.09 24.68
C LYS A 231 -7.77 -10.00 24.24
N HIS A 232 -8.04 -11.28 24.09
CA HIS A 232 -7.05 -12.30 23.79
C HIS A 232 -7.56 -13.20 22.65
N PRO A 233 -7.44 -12.79 21.38
CA PRO A 233 -7.97 -13.57 20.26
C PRO A 233 -7.46 -15.01 20.20
N ARG A 234 -6.22 -15.26 20.68
CA ARG A 234 -5.63 -16.61 20.83
C ARG A 234 -5.67 -17.15 22.26
N GLY A 235 -6.36 -16.48 23.19
CA GLY A 235 -6.41 -16.92 24.60
C GLY A 235 -5.07 -16.86 25.34
N VAL A 236 -4.06 -16.17 24.83
CA VAL A 236 -2.70 -16.11 25.39
C VAL A 236 -2.55 -14.89 26.29
N PRO A 237 -2.12 -15.04 27.56
CA PRO A 237 -1.82 -13.92 28.46
C PRO A 237 -0.68 -13.03 27.91
N TRP A 238 -0.75 -11.72 28.11
CA TRP A 238 0.20 -10.73 27.58
C TRP A 238 1.67 -11.03 27.92
N ARG A 239 1.95 -11.55 29.12
CA ARG A 239 3.33 -11.90 29.52
C ARG A 239 3.91 -13.04 28.69
N ASP A 240 3.11 -14.05 28.43
CA ASP A 240 3.54 -15.21 27.65
C ASP A 240 3.63 -14.86 26.16
N ALA A 241 2.73 -14.00 25.67
CA ALA A 241 2.80 -13.44 24.33
C ALA A 241 4.11 -12.67 24.13
N LEU A 242 4.47 -11.74 25.05
CA LEU A 242 5.71 -10.96 24.97
C LEU A 242 6.98 -11.81 25.00
N ARG A 243 6.98 -12.92 25.76
CA ARG A 243 8.13 -13.84 25.82
C ARG A 243 8.27 -14.70 24.58
N GLY A 244 7.15 -15.01 23.95
CA GLY A 244 7.12 -15.82 22.73
C GLY A 244 7.26 -15.05 21.43
N LEU A 245 7.40 -13.71 21.46
CA LEU A 245 7.57 -12.88 20.28
C LEU A 245 8.86 -13.19 19.52
N ASP A 246 8.79 -13.09 18.22
CA ASP A 246 9.95 -13.19 17.34
C ASP A 246 10.74 -11.88 17.28
N TRP A 247 11.52 -11.62 18.32
CA TRP A 247 12.40 -10.45 18.39
C TRP A 247 13.52 -10.50 17.35
N VAL A 248 14.02 -11.71 17.04
CA VAL A 248 15.10 -11.90 16.05
C VAL A 248 14.56 -11.67 14.64
N GLY A 249 13.40 -12.25 14.32
CA GLY A 249 12.72 -11.98 13.05
C GLY A 249 12.43 -10.49 12.84
N ALA A 250 11.93 -9.80 13.87
CA ALA A 250 11.71 -8.35 13.82
C ALA A 250 13.00 -7.55 13.60
N ALA A 251 14.11 -7.96 14.25
CA ALA A 251 15.42 -7.32 14.11
C ALA A 251 16.08 -7.59 12.74
N LEU A 252 15.75 -8.69 12.08
CA LEU A 252 16.20 -8.99 10.71
C LEU A 252 15.31 -8.32 9.67
N PHE A 253 14.00 -8.44 9.81
CA PHE A 253 13.04 -7.88 8.86
C PHE A 253 13.10 -6.35 8.77
N THR A 254 13.14 -5.65 9.91
CA THR A 254 13.08 -4.18 9.94
C THR A 254 14.23 -3.53 9.15
N PRO A 255 15.51 -3.79 9.43
CA PRO A 255 16.60 -3.20 8.65
C PRO A 255 16.61 -3.73 7.20
N GLY A 256 16.24 -4.99 6.98
CA GLY A 256 16.14 -5.57 5.65
C GLY A 256 15.13 -4.81 4.78
N CYS A 257 13.91 -4.64 5.26
CA CYS A 257 12.86 -3.91 4.56
C CYS A 257 13.23 -2.44 4.32
N VAL A 258 13.73 -1.76 5.36
CA VAL A 258 14.17 -0.34 5.25
C VAL A 258 15.29 -0.20 4.24
N MET A 259 16.33 -1.02 4.29
CA MET A 259 17.47 -0.92 3.38
C MET A 259 17.08 -1.23 1.93
N VAL A 260 16.24 -2.24 1.68
CA VAL A 260 15.76 -2.53 0.32
C VAL A 260 14.97 -1.34 -0.23
N LEU A 261 13.99 -0.82 0.52
CA LEU A 261 13.16 0.29 0.06
C LEU A 261 13.96 1.59 -0.12
N VAL A 262 14.88 1.91 0.80
CA VAL A 262 15.80 3.04 0.68
C VAL A 262 16.72 2.87 -0.53
N GLY A 263 17.28 1.69 -0.74
CA GLY A 263 18.12 1.37 -1.91
C GLY A 263 17.37 1.55 -3.23
N ILE A 264 16.10 1.12 -3.29
CA ILE A 264 15.24 1.32 -4.44
C ILE A 264 14.97 2.82 -4.69
N VAL A 265 14.73 3.60 -3.63
CA VAL A 265 14.56 5.05 -3.75
C VAL A 265 15.83 5.73 -4.26
N TYR A 266 17.00 5.29 -3.81
CA TYR A 266 18.28 5.81 -4.33
C TYR A 266 18.40 5.65 -5.85
N THR A 267 17.85 4.58 -6.46
CA THR A 267 17.92 4.40 -7.93
C THR A 267 17.15 5.48 -8.70
N THR A 268 16.28 6.24 -8.07
CA THR A 268 15.53 7.31 -8.77
C THR A 268 16.37 8.53 -9.09
N TYR A 269 17.45 8.79 -8.32
CA TYR A 269 18.31 9.97 -8.49
C TYR A 269 19.82 9.70 -8.46
N LEU A 270 20.25 8.49 -8.07
CA LEU A 270 21.64 8.05 -8.15
C LEU A 270 21.81 7.03 -9.29
N ASP A 271 23.01 6.92 -9.82
CA ASP A 271 23.31 5.86 -10.79
C ASP A 271 23.31 4.49 -10.11
N ALA A 272 22.88 3.45 -10.83
CA ALA A 272 22.81 2.09 -10.30
C ALA A 272 24.19 1.54 -9.83
N SER A 273 25.28 2.11 -10.32
CA SER A 273 26.67 1.81 -9.92
C SER A 273 27.14 2.54 -8.66
N ASP A 274 26.32 3.45 -8.10
CA ASP A 274 26.67 4.17 -6.86
C ASP A 274 26.77 3.18 -5.68
N LYS A 275 27.84 3.32 -4.89
CA LYS A 275 28.08 2.44 -3.73
C LYS A 275 26.93 2.44 -2.74
N ARG A 276 26.24 3.56 -2.59
CA ARG A 276 25.06 3.67 -1.69
C ARG A 276 23.92 2.79 -2.15
N VAL A 277 23.64 2.74 -3.46
CA VAL A 277 22.62 1.87 -4.04
C VAL A 277 22.99 0.40 -3.84
N ILE A 278 24.22 0.04 -4.23
CA ILE A 278 24.70 -1.36 -4.16
C ILE A 278 24.71 -1.86 -2.72
N ILE A 279 25.29 -1.09 -1.79
CA ILE A 279 25.42 -1.51 -0.38
C ILE A 279 24.05 -1.65 0.28
N THR A 280 23.15 -0.67 0.10
CA THR A 280 21.82 -0.73 0.73
C THR A 280 20.99 -1.89 0.18
N LEU A 281 21.00 -2.14 -1.12
CA LEU A 281 20.28 -3.27 -1.70
C LEU A 281 20.90 -4.61 -1.30
N ALA A 282 22.23 -4.75 -1.38
CA ALA A 282 22.91 -6.01 -1.04
C ALA A 282 22.70 -6.38 0.44
N LEU A 283 22.91 -5.44 1.35
CA LEU A 283 22.66 -5.66 2.78
C LEU A 283 21.18 -5.89 3.07
N GLY A 284 20.30 -5.10 2.46
CA GLY A 284 18.86 -5.23 2.64
C GLY A 284 18.34 -6.61 2.21
N PHE A 285 18.72 -7.09 1.02
CA PHE A 285 18.37 -8.44 0.58
C PHE A 285 19.01 -9.53 1.43
N SER A 286 20.25 -9.33 1.91
CA SER A 286 20.88 -10.29 2.83
C SER A 286 20.11 -10.42 4.14
N PHE A 287 19.61 -9.31 4.70
CA PHE A 287 18.76 -9.33 5.90
C PHE A 287 17.40 -9.99 5.63
N ILE A 288 16.77 -9.74 4.48
CA ILE A 288 15.49 -10.39 4.12
C ILE A 288 15.67 -11.90 3.91
N ILE A 289 16.77 -12.33 3.28
CA ILE A 289 17.09 -13.75 3.13
C ILE A 289 17.34 -14.38 4.50
N ALA A 290 18.13 -13.72 5.36
CA ALA A 290 18.37 -14.18 6.72
C ALA A 290 17.08 -14.28 7.54
N PHE A 291 16.15 -13.32 7.38
CA PHE A 291 14.81 -13.36 7.96
C PHE A 291 14.02 -14.57 7.48
N GLY A 292 13.97 -14.84 6.17
CA GLY A 292 13.27 -16.01 5.62
C GLY A 292 13.86 -17.35 6.11
N LEU A 293 15.19 -17.44 6.20
CA LEU A 293 15.86 -18.62 6.77
C LEU A 293 15.55 -18.76 8.26
N TRP A 294 15.55 -17.66 9.00
CA TRP A 294 15.19 -17.67 10.42
C TRP A 294 13.76 -18.17 10.62
N GLU A 295 12.79 -17.62 9.91
CA GLU A 295 11.37 -18.03 10.00
C GLU A 295 11.14 -19.49 9.62
N HIS A 296 11.94 -20.03 8.67
CA HIS A 296 11.82 -21.42 8.24
C HIS A 296 12.44 -22.42 9.21
N PHE A 297 13.60 -22.07 9.80
CA PHE A 297 14.39 -23.02 10.63
C PHE A 297 14.22 -22.81 12.13
N SER A 298 13.70 -21.65 12.58
CA SER A 298 13.54 -21.39 14.00
C SER A 298 12.25 -22.02 14.56
N GLU A 299 12.32 -22.48 15.80
CA GLU A 299 11.16 -23.00 16.55
C GLU A 299 10.52 -21.89 17.42
N VAL A 300 10.39 -20.68 16.86
CA VAL A 300 9.77 -19.56 17.57
C VAL A 300 8.29 -19.83 17.79
N LYS A 301 7.80 -19.58 19.00
CA LYS A 301 6.41 -19.87 19.40
C LYS A 301 5.39 -19.06 18.59
N TYR A 302 5.70 -17.78 18.30
CA TYR A 302 4.85 -16.87 17.55
C TYR A 302 5.65 -16.19 16.44
N PRO A 303 5.90 -16.89 15.31
CA PRO A 303 6.63 -16.34 14.18
C PRO A 303 5.87 -15.19 13.51
N LEU A 304 6.60 -14.23 12.89
CA LEU A 304 6.00 -13.13 12.13
C LEU A 304 5.43 -13.60 10.79
N CYS A 305 6.06 -14.60 10.18
CA CYS A 305 5.70 -15.15 8.88
C CYS A 305 5.74 -16.69 8.91
N PRO A 306 4.77 -17.38 9.56
CA PRO A 306 4.79 -18.82 9.69
C PRO A 306 4.76 -19.51 8.33
N THR A 307 5.74 -20.38 8.06
CA THR A 307 5.89 -21.12 6.81
C THR A 307 4.59 -21.84 6.37
N PRO A 308 3.82 -22.50 7.28
CA PRO A 308 2.61 -23.21 6.90
C PRO A 308 1.54 -22.36 6.21
N VAL A 309 1.48 -21.06 6.53
CA VAL A 309 0.52 -20.14 5.86
C VAL A 309 0.83 -20.02 4.36
N PHE A 310 2.11 -20.08 3.99
CA PHE A 310 2.54 -19.98 2.60
C PHE A 310 2.39 -21.29 1.81
N GLU A 311 2.38 -22.43 2.50
CA GLU A 311 2.33 -23.77 1.89
C GLU A 311 0.89 -24.28 1.71
N SER A 312 -0.11 -23.64 2.33
CA SER A 312 -1.51 -24.06 2.27
C SER A 312 -1.98 -24.27 0.83
N HIS A 313 -2.51 -25.46 0.54
CA HIS A 313 -2.94 -25.92 -0.79
C HIS A 313 -1.94 -25.57 -1.92
N TYR A 314 -0.67 -25.91 -1.70
CA TYR A 314 0.45 -25.58 -2.62
C TYR A 314 0.58 -24.08 -2.89
N GLY A 315 0.29 -23.24 -1.91
CA GLY A 315 0.37 -21.78 -1.99
C GLY A 315 -0.79 -21.10 -2.74
N ARG A 316 -1.83 -21.83 -3.12
CA ARG A 316 -2.95 -21.29 -3.91
C ARG A 316 -3.93 -20.47 -3.09
N GLU A 317 -4.04 -20.76 -1.79
CA GLU A 317 -4.95 -20.05 -0.88
C GLU A 317 -4.41 -18.73 -0.41
N PHE A 318 -3.10 -18.64 -0.14
CA PHE A 318 -2.48 -17.44 0.43
C PHE A 318 -1.32 -16.87 -0.40
N THR A 319 -0.33 -17.68 -0.76
CA THR A 319 0.88 -17.20 -1.46
C THR A 319 0.56 -16.59 -2.82
N ALA A 320 -0.32 -17.22 -3.59
CA ALA A 320 -0.73 -16.68 -4.89
C ALA A 320 -1.49 -15.34 -4.76
N PRO A 321 -2.53 -15.18 -3.90
CA PRO A 321 -3.17 -13.90 -3.65
C PRO A 321 -2.21 -12.83 -3.08
N PHE A 322 -1.26 -13.21 -2.20
CA PHE A 322 -0.26 -12.30 -1.66
C PHE A 322 0.67 -11.74 -2.75
N CYS A 323 1.27 -12.61 -3.56
CA CYS A 323 2.12 -12.21 -4.68
C CYS A 323 1.34 -11.41 -5.73
N LEU A 324 0.08 -11.79 -6.00
CA LEU A 324 -0.81 -11.06 -6.86
C LEU A 324 -1.06 -9.64 -6.35
N SER A 325 -1.28 -9.46 -5.06
CA SER A 325 -1.52 -8.15 -4.45
C SER A 325 -0.33 -7.21 -4.66
N PHE A 326 0.90 -7.72 -4.60
CA PHE A 326 2.12 -6.96 -4.89
C PHE A 326 2.12 -6.41 -6.33
N ILE A 327 1.76 -7.25 -7.30
CA ILE A 327 1.70 -6.87 -8.72
C ILE A 327 0.56 -5.87 -8.98
N VAL A 328 -0.63 -6.14 -8.45
CA VAL A 328 -1.82 -5.28 -8.62
C VAL A 328 -1.55 -3.86 -8.11
N VAL A 329 -0.94 -3.75 -6.94
CA VAL A 329 -0.56 -2.46 -6.37
C VAL A 329 0.56 -1.79 -7.19
N GLY A 330 1.47 -2.57 -7.77
CA GLY A 330 2.48 -2.07 -8.69
C GLY A 330 1.87 -1.31 -9.87
N PHE A 331 0.83 -1.85 -10.51
CA PHE A 331 0.11 -1.15 -11.59
C PHE A 331 -0.58 0.13 -11.10
N PHE A 332 -1.18 0.12 -9.90
CA PHE A 332 -1.79 1.32 -9.32
C PHE A 332 -0.77 2.47 -9.16
N TYR A 333 0.39 2.17 -8.56
CA TYR A 333 1.40 3.21 -8.36
C TYR A 333 2.00 3.68 -9.69
N GLY A 334 2.12 2.78 -10.66
CA GLY A 334 2.49 3.17 -12.03
C GLY A 334 1.53 4.19 -12.63
N LEU A 335 0.22 4.00 -12.45
CA LEU A 335 -0.79 4.91 -12.96
C LEU A 335 -0.95 6.18 -12.10
N SER A 336 -0.87 6.07 -10.77
CA SER A 336 -1.15 7.18 -9.85
C SER A 336 0.03 8.13 -9.65
N VAL A 337 1.27 7.63 -9.63
CA VAL A 337 2.45 8.45 -9.38
C VAL A 337 2.94 9.13 -10.66
N ILE A 338 2.89 8.40 -11.78
CA ILE A 338 3.39 8.88 -13.06
C ILE A 338 2.39 9.80 -13.74
N PHE A 339 1.11 9.53 -13.63
CA PHE A 339 0.06 10.31 -14.27
C PHE A 339 0.13 11.82 -13.97
N PRO A 340 0.25 12.29 -12.73
CA PRO A 340 0.38 13.73 -12.44
C PRO A 340 1.59 14.38 -13.10
N THR A 341 2.73 13.68 -13.14
CA THR A 341 3.96 14.18 -13.77
C THR A 341 3.76 14.31 -15.28
N LEU A 342 3.26 13.28 -15.93
CA LEU A 342 3.01 13.29 -17.38
C LEU A 342 1.88 14.26 -17.77
N LEU A 343 0.89 14.41 -16.91
CA LEU A 343 -0.18 15.38 -17.11
C LEU A 343 0.39 16.80 -17.17
N ASN A 344 1.25 17.15 -16.20
CA ASN A 344 1.92 18.44 -16.17
C ASN A 344 2.85 18.62 -17.38
N ASP A 345 3.64 17.60 -17.71
CA ASP A 345 4.62 17.69 -18.80
C ASP A 345 3.98 17.74 -20.20
N PHE A 346 2.86 17.02 -20.40
CA PHE A 346 2.25 16.89 -21.74
C PHE A 346 1.13 17.89 -22.02
N TYR A 347 0.25 18.12 -21.05
CA TYR A 347 -1.05 18.71 -21.31
C TYR A 347 -1.36 19.97 -20.50
N ILE A 348 -0.54 20.32 -19.52
CA ILE A 348 -0.68 21.57 -18.75
C ILE A 348 0.37 22.56 -19.23
N ASP A 349 -0.08 23.75 -19.60
CA ASP A 349 0.74 24.89 -19.96
C ASP A 349 0.26 26.16 -19.25
N ALA A 350 0.91 27.30 -19.51
CA ALA A 350 0.58 28.58 -18.89
C ALA A 350 -0.82 29.08 -19.26
N THR A 351 -1.45 28.52 -20.29
CA THR A 351 -2.80 28.91 -20.76
C THR A 351 -3.89 28.05 -20.16
N THR A 352 -3.55 26.91 -19.54
CA THR A 352 -4.50 25.96 -18.95
C THR A 352 -5.08 26.53 -17.67
N SER A 353 -6.42 26.68 -17.61
CA SER A 353 -7.12 27.22 -16.45
C SER A 353 -6.96 26.35 -15.21
N ASP A 354 -6.98 26.93 -14.01
CA ASP A 354 -6.87 26.20 -12.74
C ASP A 354 -7.98 25.15 -12.56
N SER A 355 -9.21 25.45 -13.05
CA SER A 355 -10.33 24.51 -13.03
C SER A 355 -10.08 23.29 -13.92
N GLU A 356 -9.48 23.48 -15.11
CA GLU A 356 -9.13 22.38 -15.99
C GLU A 356 -7.99 21.53 -15.41
N GLN A 357 -6.98 22.15 -14.82
CA GLN A 357 -5.89 21.44 -14.13
C GLN A 357 -6.41 20.60 -12.95
N MET A 358 -7.37 21.13 -12.16
CA MET A 358 -8.05 20.38 -11.11
C MET A 358 -8.84 19.20 -11.67
N ALA A 359 -9.66 19.42 -12.70
CA ALA A 359 -10.47 18.37 -13.32
C ALA A 359 -9.60 17.24 -13.86
N LEU A 360 -8.46 17.56 -14.48
CA LEU A 360 -7.51 16.57 -14.98
C LEU A 360 -6.87 15.74 -13.86
N SER A 361 -6.49 16.36 -12.75
CA SER A 361 -5.90 15.65 -11.63
C SER A 361 -6.89 14.70 -10.92
N LEU A 362 -8.19 14.98 -10.99
CA LEU A 362 -9.22 14.08 -10.44
C LEU A 362 -9.36 12.76 -11.21
N ALA A 363 -8.93 12.68 -12.46
CA ALA A 363 -9.07 11.48 -13.27
C ALA A 363 -8.40 10.24 -12.63
N SER A 364 -7.22 10.41 -12.06
CA SER A 364 -6.52 9.31 -11.34
C SER A 364 -7.14 8.98 -9.98
N SER A 365 -7.81 9.95 -9.34
CA SER A 365 -8.34 9.80 -7.98
C SER A 365 -9.75 9.21 -7.93
N LEU A 366 -10.58 9.47 -8.95
CA LEU A 366 -11.99 9.04 -8.97
C LEU A 366 -12.18 7.60 -9.46
N GLY A 367 -11.29 7.06 -10.27
CA GLY A 367 -11.44 5.72 -10.84
C GLY A 367 -11.44 4.62 -9.78
N LEU A 368 -10.55 4.69 -8.80
CA LEU A 368 -10.45 3.71 -7.71
C LEU A 368 -11.73 3.64 -6.85
N PRO A 369 -12.29 4.74 -6.30
CA PRO A 369 -13.54 4.68 -5.57
C PRO A 369 -14.70 4.15 -6.40
N PHE A 370 -14.75 4.50 -7.69
CA PHE A 370 -15.79 3.99 -8.59
C PHE A 370 -15.69 2.48 -8.78
N GLY A 371 -14.48 1.92 -8.97
CA GLY A 371 -14.25 0.48 -9.02
C GLY A 371 -14.65 -0.23 -7.72
N ALA A 372 -14.31 0.34 -6.58
CA ALA A 372 -14.73 -0.15 -5.27
C ALA A 372 -16.25 -0.16 -5.10
N MET A 373 -16.95 0.90 -5.55
CA MET A 373 -18.42 0.97 -5.52
C MET A 373 -19.05 -0.06 -6.47
N LEU A 374 -18.46 -0.33 -7.63
CA LEU A 374 -18.90 -1.41 -8.51
C LEU A 374 -18.80 -2.79 -7.82
N LEU A 375 -17.68 -3.06 -7.15
CA LEU A 375 -17.51 -4.29 -6.39
C LEU A 375 -18.54 -4.41 -5.26
N LEU A 376 -18.76 -3.32 -4.52
CA LEU A 376 -19.74 -3.26 -3.43
C LEU A 376 -21.16 -3.51 -3.91
N ALA A 377 -21.57 -2.92 -5.03
CA ALA A 377 -22.92 -3.00 -5.55
C ALA A 377 -23.23 -4.33 -6.28
N PHE A 378 -22.24 -4.87 -6.98
CA PHE A 378 -22.43 -5.99 -7.90
C PHE A 378 -21.64 -7.25 -7.54
N GLY A 379 -20.57 -7.16 -6.76
CA GLY A 379 -19.67 -8.28 -6.47
C GLY A 379 -20.40 -9.51 -5.93
N HIS A 380 -21.26 -9.33 -4.92
CA HIS A 380 -22.05 -10.42 -4.36
C HIS A 380 -23.12 -10.96 -5.32
N LYS A 381 -23.74 -10.10 -6.13
CA LYS A 381 -24.77 -10.49 -7.11
C LYS A 381 -24.20 -11.33 -8.26
N ILE A 382 -22.99 -11.02 -8.71
CA ILE A 382 -22.30 -11.75 -9.77
C ILE A 382 -21.85 -13.11 -9.23
N GLY A 383 -21.41 -13.19 -7.96
CA GLY A 383 -20.77 -14.39 -7.43
C GLY A 383 -19.49 -14.74 -8.22
N HIS A 384 -19.12 -16.02 -8.29
CA HIS A 384 -17.97 -16.48 -9.08
C HIS A 384 -16.71 -15.66 -8.80
N TRP A 385 -16.31 -15.53 -7.54
CA TRP A 385 -15.29 -14.62 -7.04
C TRP A 385 -13.95 -14.74 -7.75
N ARG A 386 -13.53 -15.97 -8.06
CA ARG A 386 -12.30 -16.22 -8.80
C ARG A 386 -12.34 -15.59 -10.21
N TRP A 387 -13.45 -15.66 -10.93
CA TRP A 387 -13.58 -15.07 -12.25
C TRP A 387 -13.62 -13.55 -12.22
N GLN A 388 -14.21 -12.97 -11.17
CA GLN A 388 -14.17 -11.52 -10.94
C GLN A 388 -12.73 -11.06 -10.71
N LEU A 389 -11.92 -11.80 -9.91
CA LEU A 389 -10.51 -11.51 -9.68
C LEU A 389 -9.72 -11.59 -11.00
N ILE A 390 -9.84 -12.68 -11.76
CA ILE A 390 -9.14 -12.85 -13.04
C ILE A 390 -9.51 -11.73 -14.02
N GLY A 391 -10.80 -11.42 -14.16
CA GLY A 391 -11.29 -10.38 -15.07
C GLY A 391 -10.80 -8.99 -14.70
N SER A 392 -10.80 -8.64 -13.41
CA SER A 392 -10.32 -7.34 -12.94
C SER A 392 -8.81 -7.20 -13.10
N VAL A 393 -8.02 -8.24 -12.81
CA VAL A 393 -6.56 -8.24 -13.02
C VAL A 393 -6.22 -8.16 -14.50
N PHE A 394 -6.89 -8.96 -15.36
CA PHE A 394 -6.71 -8.87 -16.80
C PHE A 394 -7.00 -7.47 -17.33
N SER A 395 -8.12 -6.88 -16.92
CA SER A 395 -8.51 -5.52 -17.31
C SER A 395 -7.47 -4.48 -16.83
N LEU A 396 -6.97 -4.59 -15.60
CA LEU A 396 -5.93 -3.71 -15.07
C LEU A 396 -4.64 -3.78 -15.89
N VAL A 397 -4.18 -5.00 -16.22
CA VAL A 397 -2.98 -5.23 -17.02
C VAL A 397 -3.18 -4.70 -18.44
N LEU A 398 -4.35 -4.91 -19.04
CA LEU A 398 -4.69 -4.41 -20.36
C LEU A 398 -4.58 -2.88 -20.42
N TRP A 399 -5.29 -2.17 -19.56
CA TRP A 399 -5.30 -0.71 -19.57
C TRP A 399 -3.94 -0.12 -19.18
N GLY A 400 -3.24 -0.71 -18.20
CA GLY A 400 -1.90 -0.32 -17.81
C GLY A 400 -0.88 -0.48 -18.92
N SER A 401 -0.94 -1.58 -19.68
CA SER A 401 -0.03 -1.82 -20.81
C SER A 401 -0.35 -0.95 -22.03
N LEU A 402 -1.64 -0.63 -22.26
CA LEU A 402 -2.07 0.28 -23.34
C LEU A 402 -1.60 1.72 -23.11
N MET A 403 -1.15 2.09 -21.91
CA MET A 403 -0.44 3.37 -21.68
C MET A 403 0.78 3.55 -22.60
N ALA A 404 1.32 2.48 -23.19
CA ALA A 404 2.35 2.55 -24.21
C ALA A 404 1.93 3.32 -25.49
N LEU A 405 0.62 3.50 -25.71
CA LEU A 405 0.06 4.24 -26.85
C LEU A 405 -0.12 5.74 -26.56
N VAL A 406 0.12 6.17 -25.33
CA VAL A 406 -0.03 7.57 -24.92
C VAL A 406 1.04 8.43 -25.55
N THR A 407 0.61 9.55 -26.14
CA THR A 407 1.46 10.55 -26.77
C THR A 407 1.09 11.94 -26.25
N PRO A 408 1.96 12.95 -26.40
CA PRO A 408 1.63 14.32 -26.01
C PRO A 408 0.41 14.92 -26.73
N THR A 409 -0.09 14.29 -27.79
CA THR A 409 -1.21 14.79 -28.61
C THR A 409 -2.55 14.12 -28.32
N ASN A 410 -2.58 12.97 -27.61
CA ASN A 410 -3.80 12.19 -27.37
C ASN A 410 -4.30 12.22 -25.92
N LYS A 411 -4.51 13.41 -25.36
CA LYS A 411 -4.99 13.68 -23.98
C LYS A 411 -6.19 12.81 -23.59
N ALA A 412 -7.21 12.70 -24.45
CA ALA A 412 -8.42 11.93 -24.17
C ALA A 412 -8.13 10.43 -23.95
N LEU A 413 -7.21 9.85 -24.75
CA LEU A 413 -6.81 8.45 -24.59
C LEU A 413 -6.12 8.24 -23.24
N MET A 414 -5.20 9.12 -22.85
CA MET A 414 -4.51 9.04 -21.57
C MET A 414 -5.48 9.04 -20.39
N ILE A 415 -6.44 10.00 -20.39
CA ILE A 415 -7.46 10.09 -19.34
C ILE A 415 -8.29 8.80 -19.28
N ALA A 416 -8.76 8.31 -20.44
CA ALA A 416 -9.58 7.09 -20.49
C ALA A 416 -8.83 5.88 -19.95
N LEU A 417 -7.58 5.66 -20.35
CA LEU A 417 -6.77 4.53 -19.90
C LEU A 417 -6.48 4.58 -18.40
N VAL A 418 -6.19 5.76 -17.86
CA VAL A 418 -5.96 5.94 -16.42
C VAL A 418 -7.24 5.66 -15.64
N VAL A 419 -8.39 6.22 -16.04
CA VAL A 419 -9.68 6.00 -15.35
C VAL A 419 -10.05 4.51 -15.38
N LEU A 420 -9.99 3.87 -16.55
CA LEU A 420 -10.31 2.44 -16.68
C LEU A 420 -9.34 1.55 -15.89
N GLY A 421 -8.05 1.87 -15.89
CA GLY A 421 -7.04 1.19 -15.08
C GLY A 421 -7.34 1.33 -13.58
N GLN A 422 -7.67 2.52 -13.11
CA GLN A 422 -8.00 2.78 -11.70
C GLN A 422 -9.31 2.10 -11.27
N ILE A 423 -10.32 2.03 -12.16
CA ILE A 423 -11.56 1.27 -11.90
C ILE A 423 -11.21 -0.22 -11.72
N SER A 424 -10.43 -0.78 -12.64
CA SER A 424 -10.01 -2.18 -12.58
C SER A 424 -9.18 -2.47 -11.32
N TYR A 425 -8.31 -1.55 -10.92
CA TYR A 425 -7.56 -1.63 -9.69
C TYR A 425 -8.48 -1.66 -8.45
N GLY A 426 -9.50 -0.78 -8.42
CA GLY A 426 -10.46 -0.73 -7.31
C GLY A 426 -11.19 -2.06 -7.08
N VAL A 427 -11.43 -2.85 -8.13
CA VAL A 427 -11.98 -4.21 -7.99
C VAL A 427 -10.89 -5.22 -7.59
N ALA A 428 -9.77 -5.26 -8.32
CA ALA A 428 -8.71 -6.25 -8.14
C ALA A 428 -8.05 -6.18 -6.75
N ALA A 429 -7.80 -4.97 -6.24
CA ALA A 429 -7.13 -4.76 -4.97
C ALA A 429 -7.96 -5.27 -3.79
N TYR A 430 -9.26 -4.96 -3.77
CA TYR A 430 -10.14 -5.40 -2.66
C TYR A 430 -10.46 -6.89 -2.72
N LEU A 431 -10.59 -7.45 -3.90
CA LEU A 431 -10.67 -8.91 -4.05
C LEU A 431 -9.35 -9.56 -3.60
N GLY A 432 -8.19 -9.03 -4.00
CA GLY A 432 -6.89 -9.55 -3.55
C GLY A 432 -6.78 -9.62 -2.03
N VAL A 433 -7.15 -8.55 -1.32
CA VAL A 433 -7.18 -8.54 0.15
C VAL A 433 -8.20 -9.53 0.70
N THR A 434 -9.39 -9.64 0.10
CA THR A 434 -10.41 -10.60 0.53
C THR A 434 -9.92 -12.04 0.38
N PHE A 435 -9.25 -12.36 -0.74
CA PHE A 435 -8.67 -13.68 -0.98
C PHE A 435 -7.56 -14.00 0.03
N THR A 436 -6.67 -13.07 0.35
CA THR A 436 -5.64 -13.28 1.37
C THR A 436 -6.24 -13.49 2.76
N GLN A 437 -7.29 -12.76 3.13
CA GLN A 437 -7.95 -12.90 4.43
C GLN A 437 -8.73 -14.21 4.58
N LEU A 438 -9.43 -14.66 3.53
CA LEU A 438 -10.15 -15.91 3.54
C LEU A 438 -9.25 -17.13 3.24
N GLY A 439 -8.02 -16.89 2.80
CA GLY A 439 -7.00 -17.91 2.54
C GLY A 439 -6.32 -18.46 3.80
N VAL A 440 -6.59 -17.88 4.97
CA VAL A 440 -5.98 -18.28 6.24
C VAL A 440 -7.03 -18.49 7.32
N PRO A 441 -6.76 -19.37 8.33
CA PRO A 441 -7.57 -19.45 9.54
C PRO A 441 -7.63 -18.11 10.28
N GLN A 442 -8.69 -17.89 11.06
CA GLN A 442 -8.90 -16.67 11.84
C GLN A 442 -7.72 -16.34 12.78
N THR A 443 -7.05 -17.37 13.30
CA THR A 443 -5.87 -17.25 14.18
C THR A 443 -4.65 -16.57 13.51
N TYR A 444 -4.58 -16.57 12.18
CA TYR A 444 -3.50 -15.96 11.38
C TYR A 444 -3.96 -14.74 10.58
N LEU A 445 -5.16 -14.22 10.85
CA LEU A 445 -5.74 -13.13 10.06
C LEU A 445 -4.94 -11.84 10.17
N GLY A 446 -4.34 -11.55 11.33
CA GLY A 446 -3.45 -10.41 11.52
C GLY A 446 -2.15 -10.54 10.74
N ILE A 447 -1.58 -11.74 10.68
CA ILE A 447 -0.41 -12.04 9.84
C ILE A 447 -0.76 -11.84 8.37
N SER A 448 -1.88 -12.40 7.91
CA SER A 448 -2.38 -12.24 6.54
C SER A 448 -2.59 -10.77 6.18
N GLY A 449 -3.24 -10.00 7.04
CA GLY A 449 -3.44 -8.57 6.83
C GLY A 449 -2.14 -7.76 6.86
N GLY A 450 -1.21 -8.13 7.75
CA GLY A 450 0.14 -7.53 7.80
C GLY A 450 0.92 -7.74 6.51
N LEU A 451 0.91 -8.97 5.98
CA LEU A 451 1.55 -9.32 4.72
C LEU A 451 0.86 -8.66 3.51
N ALA A 452 -0.48 -8.65 3.47
CA ALA A 452 -1.21 -7.95 2.41
C ALA A 452 -0.90 -6.44 2.41
N GLY A 453 -0.76 -5.84 3.59
CA GLY A 453 -0.33 -4.45 3.75
C GLY A 453 1.12 -4.22 3.34
N LEU A 454 2.03 -5.14 3.67
CA LEU A 454 3.42 -5.11 3.19
C LEU A 454 3.46 -5.16 1.65
N ALA A 455 2.65 -6.03 1.02
CA ALA A 455 2.54 -6.07 -0.44
C ALA A 455 2.03 -4.73 -1.00
N ARG A 456 1.07 -4.09 -0.33
CA ARG A 456 0.51 -2.78 -0.72
C ARG A 456 1.57 -1.66 -0.69
N TYR A 457 2.27 -1.50 0.42
CA TYR A 457 3.26 -0.42 0.57
C TYR A 457 4.58 -0.73 -0.14
N GLY A 458 5.12 -1.95 0.03
CA GLY A 458 6.37 -2.39 -0.60
C GLY A 458 6.26 -2.48 -2.11
N GLY A 459 5.16 -3.07 -2.62
CA GLY A 459 4.88 -3.14 -4.06
C GLY A 459 4.79 -1.76 -4.70
N GLY A 460 4.16 -0.81 -4.01
CA GLY A 460 4.09 0.58 -4.43
C GLY A 460 5.45 1.26 -4.53
N ALA A 461 6.31 1.07 -3.54
CA ALA A 461 7.66 1.65 -3.54
C ALA A 461 8.52 1.11 -4.70
N VAL A 462 8.53 -0.22 -4.89
CA VAL A 462 9.24 -0.87 -6.00
C VAL A 462 8.74 -0.39 -7.36
N ALA A 463 7.43 -0.36 -7.54
CA ALA A 463 6.82 0.06 -8.80
C ALA A 463 7.12 1.53 -9.12
N SER A 464 6.92 2.44 -8.16
CA SER A 464 7.17 3.87 -8.33
C SER A 464 8.60 4.13 -8.80
N ALA A 465 9.58 3.49 -8.15
CA ALA A 465 10.99 3.64 -8.52
C ALA A 465 11.26 3.03 -9.91
N SER A 466 10.71 1.86 -10.21
CA SER A 466 10.89 1.19 -11.51
C SER A 466 10.35 2.04 -12.67
N TYR A 467 9.13 2.57 -12.53
CA TYR A 467 8.54 3.43 -13.55
C TYR A 467 9.29 4.76 -13.69
N SER A 468 9.66 5.41 -12.59
CA SER A 468 10.43 6.65 -12.61
C SER A 468 11.79 6.45 -13.28
N SER A 469 12.49 5.36 -12.96
CA SER A 469 13.76 4.99 -13.59
C SER A 469 13.61 4.70 -15.09
N ALA A 470 12.56 4.01 -15.50
CA ALA A 470 12.32 3.69 -16.91
C ALA A 470 12.05 4.96 -17.74
N ILE A 471 11.27 5.91 -17.20
CA ILE A 471 11.03 7.20 -17.84
C ILE A 471 12.31 8.04 -17.88
N GLY A 472 13.04 8.13 -16.78
CA GLY A 472 14.32 8.83 -16.72
C GLY A 472 15.35 8.29 -17.70
N ASN A 473 15.44 6.96 -17.83
CA ASN A 473 16.30 6.32 -18.82
C ASN A 473 15.85 6.61 -20.26
N GLY A 474 14.54 6.68 -20.51
CA GLY A 474 14.00 7.09 -21.80
C GLY A 474 14.43 8.50 -22.19
N ILE A 475 14.35 9.44 -21.25
CA ILE A 475 14.79 10.83 -21.42
C ILE A 475 16.32 10.89 -21.67
N LYS A 476 17.12 10.14 -20.90
CA LYS A 476 18.58 10.05 -21.10
C LYS A 476 18.92 9.50 -22.49
N THR A 477 18.26 8.42 -22.91
CA THR A 477 18.48 7.77 -24.22
C THR A 477 18.18 8.74 -25.38
N LYS A 478 17.15 9.56 -25.25
CA LYS A 478 16.77 10.58 -26.22
C LYS A 478 17.44 11.93 -26.00
N GLY A 479 18.40 12.03 -25.09
CA GLY A 479 19.07 13.26 -24.73
C GLY A 479 19.79 13.94 -25.90
N GLY A 480 20.35 13.16 -26.83
CA GLY A 480 20.92 13.69 -28.07
C GLY A 480 19.91 14.45 -28.93
N GLU A 481 18.67 13.97 -29.00
CA GLU A 481 17.59 14.61 -29.76
C GLU A 481 17.16 15.93 -29.09
N ILE A 482 17.12 15.97 -27.74
CA ILE A 482 16.82 17.17 -26.95
C ILE A 482 17.89 18.24 -27.18
N THR A 483 19.17 17.86 -27.11
CA THR A 483 20.29 18.76 -27.36
C THR A 483 20.32 19.26 -28.81
N ALA A 484 20.07 18.39 -29.77
CA ALA A 484 19.98 18.75 -31.19
C ALA A 484 18.84 19.76 -31.47
N ALA A 485 17.67 19.57 -30.83
CA ALA A 485 16.55 20.51 -30.91
C ALA A 485 16.91 21.90 -30.36
N ALA A 486 17.66 21.95 -29.24
CA ALA A 486 18.14 23.21 -28.67
C ALA A 486 19.09 23.95 -29.62
N LEU A 487 20.05 23.22 -30.23
CA LEU A 487 21.00 23.79 -31.20
C LEU A 487 20.32 24.27 -32.47
N ALA A 488 19.36 23.50 -32.99
CA ALA A 488 18.56 23.88 -34.16
C ALA A 488 17.72 25.14 -33.91
N ALA A 489 17.30 25.38 -32.66
CA ALA A 489 16.57 26.58 -32.26
C ALA A 489 17.48 27.80 -31.98
N GLY A 490 18.81 27.68 -32.16
CA GLY A 490 19.76 28.78 -32.04
C GLY A 490 20.55 28.84 -30.74
N LEU A 491 20.60 27.76 -29.95
CA LEU A 491 21.45 27.71 -28.76
C LEU A 491 22.93 27.71 -29.16
N PRO A 492 23.81 28.49 -28.52
CA PRO A 492 25.25 28.44 -28.77
C PRO A 492 25.84 27.06 -28.46
N GLN A 493 26.78 26.60 -29.34
CA GLN A 493 27.43 25.28 -29.20
C GLN A 493 28.16 25.12 -27.84
N SER A 494 28.69 26.24 -27.27
CA SER A 494 29.33 26.26 -25.95
C SER A 494 28.39 25.90 -24.80
N SER A 495 27.09 26.12 -24.94
CA SER A 495 26.06 25.85 -23.91
C SER A 495 25.40 24.47 -24.06
N ALA A 496 25.68 23.74 -25.16
CA ALA A 496 25.05 22.46 -25.46
C ALA A 496 25.25 21.41 -24.37
N SER A 497 26.44 21.33 -23.76
CA SER A 497 26.77 20.38 -22.70
C SER A 497 26.00 20.62 -21.39
N LEU A 498 25.43 21.80 -21.19
CA LEU A 498 24.67 22.17 -19.98
C LEU A 498 23.21 21.77 -20.06
N ILE A 499 22.68 21.49 -21.26
CA ILE A 499 21.25 21.19 -21.48
C ILE A 499 20.82 19.94 -20.72
N MET A 500 21.47 18.80 -20.94
CA MET A 500 21.03 17.52 -20.36
C MET A 500 21.16 17.49 -18.83
N PRO A 501 22.23 17.96 -18.19
CA PRO A 501 22.27 18.08 -16.73
C PRO A 501 21.14 18.94 -16.17
N ALA A 502 20.82 20.07 -16.80
CA ALA A 502 19.73 20.96 -16.37
C ALA A 502 18.35 20.32 -16.54
N VAL A 503 18.10 19.66 -17.68
CA VAL A 503 16.86 18.94 -17.96
C VAL A 503 16.66 17.76 -17.00
N ILE A 504 17.69 17.00 -16.69
CA ILE A 504 17.60 15.87 -15.74
C ILE A 504 17.32 16.38 -14.31
N ALA A 505 17.92 17.50 -13.91
CA ALA A 505 17.78 18.04 -12.56
C ALA A 505 16.40 18.70 -12.31
N ASN A 506 15.87 19.45 -13.28
CA ASN A 506 14.69 20.32 -13.08
C ASN A 506 13.68 20.27 -14.23
N GLY A 507 13.73 19.24 -15.08
CA GLY A 507 12.88 19.16 -16.25
C GLY A 507 13.17 20.25 -17.30
N PRO A 508 12.23 20.47 -18.26
CA PRO A 508 12.44 21.44 -19.34
C PRO A 508 12.63 22.89 -18.86
N SER A 509 12.06 23.27 -17.69
CA SER A 509 12.22 24.59 -17.11
C SER A 509 13.63 24.85 -16.55
N GLY A 510 14.41 23.81 -16.28
CA GLY A 510 15.76 23.91 -15.74
C GLY A 510 16.76 24.62 -16.64
N ILE A 511 16.49 24.71 -17.95
CA ILE A 511 17.35 25.37 -18.91
C ILE A 511 17.31 26.89 -18.88
N ALA A 512 16.32 27.52 -18.22
CA ALA A 512 16.11 28.96 -18.22
C ALA A 512 17.33 29.78 -17.73
N LYS A 513 18.22 29.16 -16.93
CA LYS A 513 19.44 29.79 -16.40
C LYS A 513 20.68 29.61 -17.31
N ILE A 514 20.54 28.87 -18.43
CA ILE A 514 21.67 28.58 -19.32
C ILE A 514 21.90 29.79 -20.25
N PRO A 515 23.16 30.24 -20.41
CA PRO A 515 23.46 31.33 -21.31
C PRO A 515 23.06 31.04 -22.76
N GLY A 516 22.36 31.99 -23.41
CA GLY A 516 21.92 31.86 -24.79
C GLY A 516 20.58 31.16 -24.98
N VAL A 517 19.85 30.79 -23.92
CA VAL A 517 18.51 30.27 -24.03
C VAL A 517 17.53 31.39 -24.34
N THR A 518 16.79 31.22 -25.43
CA THR A 518 15.68 32.07 -25.87
C THR A 518 14.35 31.34 -25.72
N ASP A 519 13.21 32.02 -25.90
CA ASP A 519 11.89 31.38 -25.88
C ASP A 519 11.75 30.31 -26.97
N ALA A 520 12.41 30.51 -28.11
CA ALA A 520 12.46 29.52 -29.19
C ALA A 520 13.22 28.25 -28.78
N VAL A 521 14.35 28.40 -28.09
CA VAL A 521 15.12 27.28 -27.52
C VAL A 521 14.32 26.57 -26.45
N SER A 522 13.68 27.31 -25.54
CA SER A 522 12.85 26.73 -24.47
C SER A 522 11.69 25.90 -25.00
N SER A 523 10.97 26.40 -26.01
CA SER A 523 9.85 25.67 -26.66
C SER A 523 10.32 24.46 -27.43
N ALA A 524 11.44 24.52 -28.15
CA ALA A 524 12.02 23.38 -28.85
C ALA A 524 12.47 22.27 -27.88
N VAL A 525 13.15 22.63 -26.78
CA VAL A 525 13.55 21.69 -25.75
C VAL A 525 12.35 21.07 -25.05
N ALA A 526 11.30 21.84 -24.73
CA ALA A 526 10.09 21.32 -24.13
C ALA A 526 9.37 20.32 -25.06
N ALA A 527 9.30 20.59 -26.36
CA ALA A 527 8.70 19.66 -27.34
C ALA A 527 9.52 18.36 -27.47
N ALA A 528 10.85 18.45 -27.55
CA ALA A 528 11.73 17.28 -27.60
C ALA A 528 11.67 16.47 -26.28
N TYR A 529 11.60 17.14 -25.14
CA TYR A 529 11.42 16.51 -23.82
C TYR A 529 10.12 15.72 -23.74
N LYS A 530 8.99 16.28 -24.17
CA LYS A 530 7.69 15.58 -24.23
C LYS A 530 7.78 14.28 -25.03
N THR A 531 8.47 14.31 -26.17
CA THR A 531 8.69 13.12 -27.02
C THR A 531 9.57 12.08 -26.32
N ALA A 532 10.65 12.52 -25.65
CA ALA A 532 11.53 11.65 -24.88
C ALA A 532 10.84 11.02 -23.67
N ALA A 533 10.02 11.78 -22.97
CA ALA A 533 9.22 11.30 -21.83
C ALA A 533 8.16 10.27 -22.32
N ALA A 534 7.50 10.50 -23.45
CA ALA A 534 6.57 9.55 -24.05
C ALA A 534 7.26 8.23 -24.46
N PHE A 535 8.50 8.31 -24.97
CA PHE A 535 9.31 7.12 -25.23
C PHE A 535 9.63 6.35 -23.95
N GLY A 536 10.01 7.04 -22.89
CA GLY A 536 10.22 6.44 -21.57
C GLY A 536 8.96 5.78 -20.99
N LEU A 537 7.81 6.44 -21.08
CA LEU A 537 6.52 5.89 -20.69
C LEU A 537 6.18 4.60 -21.44
N ARG A 538 6.36 4.62 -22.76
CA ARG A 538 6.15 3.43 -23.61
C ARG A 538 6.98 2.25 -23.12
N ASN A 539 8.27 2.46 -22.85
CA ASN A 539 9.16 1.41 -22.36
C ASN A 539 8.72 0.90 -20.97
N ALA A 540 8.32 1.80 -20.06
CA ALA A 540 7.81 1.45 -18.74
C ALA A 540 6.53 0.61 -18.85
N ALA A 541 5.57 1.02 -19.68
CA ALA A 541 4.31 0.31 -19.89
C ALA A 541 4.51 -1.07 -20.53
N LEU A 542 5.43 -1.20 -21.50
CA LEU A 542 5.77 -2.49 -22.09
C LEU A 542 6.49 -3.43 -21.09
N ALA A 543 7.40 -2.88 -20.26
CA ALA A 543 8.04 -3.66 -19.21
C ALA A 543 7.03 -4.16 -18.17
N SER A 544 6.02 -3.35 -17.84
CA SER A 544 4.97 -3.74 -16.89
C SER A 544 4.11 -4.91 -17.39
N LEU A 545 3.99 -5.09 -18.72
CA LEU A 545 3.26 -6.21 -19.32
C LEU A 545 3.84 -7.57 -18.87
N ALA A 546 5.17 -7.69 -18.74
CA ALA A 546 5.79 -8.92 -18.27
C ALA A 546 5.33 -9.30 -16.85
N PHE A 547 5.32 -8.33 -15.94
CA PHE A 547 4.79 -8.54 -14.58
C PHE A 547 3.27 -8.76 -14.60
N GLY A 548 2.56 -8.11 -15.52
CA GLY A 548 1.12 -8.28 -15.69
C GLY A 548 0.74 -9.70 -16.08
N VAL A 549 1.48 -10.33 -17.00
CA VAL A 549 1.28 -11.74 -17.40
C VAL A 549 1.46 -12.67 -16.20
N VAL A 550 2.49 -12.44 -15.37
CA VAL A 550 2.68 -13.17 -14.12
C VAL A 550 1.49 -12.96 -13.18
N GLY A 551 1.01 -11.71 -13.05
CA GLY A 551 -0.17 -11.38 -12.26
C GLY A 551 -1.43 -12.11 -12.70
N ILE A 552 -1.70 -12.19 -14.02
CA ILE A 552 -2.82 -12.96 -14.56
C ILE A 552 -2.65 -14.46 -14.23
N GLY A 553 -1.43 -14.99 -14.39
CA GLY A 553 -1.12 -16.38 -14.02
C GLY A 553 -1.39 -16.67 -12.55
N LEU A 554 -0.99 -15.77 -11.65
CA LEU A 554 -1.28 -15.86 -10.21
C LEU A 554 -2.79 -15.78 -9.92
N ALA A 555 -3.52 -14.89 -10.58
CA ALA A 555 -4.98 -14.80 -10.43
C ALA A 555 -5.69 -16.10 -10.84
N ILE A 556 -5.20 -16.75 -11.91
CA ILE A 556 -5.69 -18.07 -12.34
C ILE A 556 -5.31 -19.16 -11.32
N ALA A 557 -4.13 -19.06 -10.69
CA ALA A 557 -3.68 -20.02 -9.69
C ALA A 557 -4.44 -19.92 -8.37
N CYS A 558 -4.99 -18.74 -8.01
CA CYS A 558 -5.76 -18.55 -6.78
C CYS A 558 -6.90 -19.55 -6.65
N GLU A 559 -7.13 -20.04 -5.45
CA GLU A 559 -8.25 -20.92 -5.13
C GLU A 559 -9.57 -20.14 -5.06
N ASP A 560 -10.69 -20.81 -5.35
CA ASP A 560 -12.00 -20.16 -5.26
C ASP A 560 -12.44 -20.01 -3.80
N ILE A 561 -12.77 -18.78 -3.40
CA ILE A 561 -13.23 -18.46 -2.05
C ILE A 561 -14.74 -18.62 -1.86
N THR A 562 -15.49 -19.00 -2.90
CA THR A 562 -16.96 -19.13 -2.85
C THR A 562 -17.43 -20.01 -1.67
N PRO A 563 -16.81 -21.17 -1.36
CA PRO A 563 -17.22 -21.98 -0.22
C PRO A 563 -17.00 -21.32 1.15
N LYS A 564 -16.04 -20.36 1.23
CA LYS A 564 -15.69 -19.65 2.47
C LYS A 564 -16.56 -18.41 2.71
N MET A 565 -17.41 -18.02 1.76
CA MET A 565 -18.30 -16.86 1.82
C MET A 565 -19.61 -17.22 2.56
N THR A 566 -19.53 -17.41 3.88
CA THR A 566 -20.63 -17.84 4.76
C THR A 566 -21.30 -16.66 5.47
N ASP A 567 -22.43 -16.92 6.14
CA ASP A 567 -23.16 -15.94 6.98
C ASP A 567 -22.53 -15.75 8.38
N LYS A 568 -21.47 -16.48 8.72
CA LYS A 568 -20.81 -16.42 10.02
C LYS A 568 -20.14 -15.06 10.24
N ILE A 569 -20.35 -14.48 11.43
CA ILE A 569 -19.62 -13.31 11.96
C ILE A 569 -18.53 -13.83 12.91
N GLU A 570 -17.28 -13.42 12.69
CA GLU A 570 -16.13 -13.96 13.42
C GLU A 570 -15.94 -13.30 14.79
N VAL A 571 -16.27 -12.01 14.94
CA VAL A 571 -16.03 -11.23 16.15
C VAL A 571 -17.25 -10.40 16.51
N PHE A 572 -17.73 -10.54 17.75
CA PHE A 572 -18.72 -9.65 18.36
C PHE A 572 -18.04 -8.73 19.39
N LEU A 573 -18.53 -7.50 19.52
CA LEU A 573 -18.00 -6.55 20.49
C LEU A 573 -18.41 -6.96 21.92
N GLU A 574 -17.46 -6.99 22.86
CA GLU A 574 -17.71 -7.39 24.26
C GLU A 574 -18.69 -6.46 25.02
N ASN A 575 -18.85 -5.24 24.52
CA ASN A 575 -19.77 -4.25 25.08
C ASN A 575 -21.08 -4.15 24.28
N ASP A 576 -21.44 -5.18 23.50
CA ASP A 576 -22.67 -5.26 22.69
C ASP A 576 -23.59 -6.40 23.19
N ALA A 577 -24.85 -6.36 22.77
CA ALA A 577 -25.87 -7.36 23.14
C ALA A 577 -25.54 -8.80 22.66
N LEU A 578 -24.65 -8.93 21.68
CA LEU A 578 -24.23 -10.22 21.10
C LEU A 578 -22.88 -10.74 21.64
N ALA A 579 -22.34 -10.12 22.70
CA ALA A 579 -21.03 -10.49 23.27
C ALA A 579 -20.94 -11.96 23.70
N GLU A 580 -22.06 -12.54 24.19
CA GLU A 580 -22.13 -13.95 24.64
C GLU A 580 -21.86 -14.96 23.52
N LYS A 581 -21.91 -14.53 22.24
CA LYS A 581 -21.62 -15.37 21.07
C LYS A 581 -20.12 -15.50 20.76
N ASN A 582 -19.24 -14.72 21.43
CA ASN A 582 -17.81 -14.86 21.26
C ASN A 582 -17.32 -16.23 21.75
N THR A 583 -16.50 -16.89 20.97
CA THR A 583 -15.93 -18.21 21.29
C THR A 583 -14.83 -18.10 22.36
N TYR A 584 -14.25 -16.93 22.54
CA TYR A 584 -13.17 -16.63 23.50
C TYR A 584 -13.62 -15.46 24.41
N HIS A 585 -13.84 -15.77 25.66
CA HIS A 585 -14.13 -14.79 26.74
C HIS A 585 -12.90 -14.53 27.60
#